data_21600810ae6c46b8e50a89551ddff8e0
#
_entry.id   21600810ae6c46b8e50a89551ddff8e0
#
_cell.length_a   1.000
_cell.length_b   1.000
_cell.length_c   1.000
_cell.angle_alpha   90.00
_cell.angle_beta   90.00
_cell.angle_gamma   90.00
#
_symmetry.space_group_name_H-M   'P 1'
#
loop_
_entity.id
_entity.type
_entity.pdbx_description
1 polymer ?
#
loop_
_entity_poly.entity_id
_entity_poly.type
_entity_poly.pdbx_seq_one_letter_code
_entity_poly.pdbx_strand_id
1 'polypeptide(L)'
;AIRSERTPWYFGPTVLEQMDAFVPVPSPENRPLRMPVQGVYKFTEGGDERRIVAGTLEAGSLRAGDKIVFYPSGKKTTVASLEVFSAPTPEKFIAGDAAGFTMTEQIFVRRGEIACLESEEAPFVGVRLRANVFWLGKEPLRPGKRYFFKCGTAKVEARLESILRVVDASELDSLERSEVQKNEVAEVILRLDRPTAFDTADSGCDG
;
A
#
# COMPACT_ATOMS: atom_id res chain seq x y z
N ALA A 1 9.79 34.06 -10.81
CA ALA A 1 9.04 34.65 -9.69
C ALA A 1 9.85 35.81 -9.11
N ILE A 2 9.14 36.90 -8.76
CA ILE A 2 9.80 38.07 -8.14
C ILE A 2 9.73 37.83 -6.61
N ARG A 3 10.87 38.07 -5.92
CA ARG A 3 10.92 38.03 -4.45
C ARG A 3 10.07 39.12 -3.87
N SER A 4 9.34 38.82 -2.80
CA SER A 4 8.45 39.75 -2.15
C SER A 4 9.22 40.72 -1.23
N GLU A 5 8.99 42.01 -1.36
CA GLU A 5 9.52 43.01 -0.42
C GLU A 5 8.93 42.86 0.99
N ARG A 6 7.85 42.08 1.15
CA ARG A 6 7.21 41.81 2.45
C ARG A 6 7.93 40.74 3.27
N THR A 7 8.91 40.04 2.69
CA THR A 7 9.70 39.02 3.38
C THR A 7 11.20 39.29 3.24
N PRO A 8 11.71 40.46 3.69
CA PRO A 8 13.12 40.85 3.49
C PRO A 8 14.09 39.96 4.25
N TRP A 9 13.59 39.23 5.24
CA TRP A 9 14.36 38.24 6.04
C TRP A 9 14.54 36.88 5.35
N TYR A 10 13.82 36.62 4.25
CA TYR A 10 13.86 35.34 3.56
C TYR A 10 14.85 35.41 2.39
N PHE A 11 15.92 34.61 2.45
CA PHE A 11 16.97 34.55 1.44
C PHE A 11 16.96 33.21 0.66
N GLY A 12 16.02 32.31 0.98
CA GLY A 12 15.88 31.01 0.33
C GLY A 12 15.30 31.10 -1.09
N PRO A 13 15.11 29.97 -1.76
CA PRO A 13 14.51 29.90 -3.09
C PRO A 13 13.03 30.33 -3.03
N THR A 14 12.52 30.88 -4.11
CA THR A 14 11.09 31.08 -4.28
C THR A 14 10.39 29.71 -4.40
N VAL A 15 9.07 29.69 -4.24
CA VAL A 15 8.27 28.45 -4.40
C VAL A 15 8.49 27.82 -5.77
N LEU A 16 8.54 28.62 -6.84
CA LEU A 16 8.78 28.10 -8.20
C LEU A 16 10.19 27.54 -8.34
N GLU A 17 11.21 28.25 -7.86
CA GLU A 17 12.59 27.74 -7.87
C GLU A 17 12.72 26.43 -7.06
N GLN A 18 12.00 26.33 -5.94
CA GLN A 18 11.99 25.09 -5.16
C GLN A 18 11.29 23.94 -5.91
N MET A 19 10.18 24.23 -6.59
CA MET A 19 9.48 23.21 -7.42
C MET A 19 10.33 22.75 -8.58
N ASP A 20 11.05 23.69 -9.26
CA ASP A 20 11.96 23.35 -10.36
C ASP A 20 13.17 22.53 -9.90
N ALA A 21 13.54 22.66 -8.62
CA ALA A 21 14.63 21.91 -8.01
C ALA A 21 14.24 20.52 -7.51
N PHE A 22 12.97 20.11 -7.57
CA PHE A 22 12.55 18.78 -7.15
C PHE A 22 13.16 17.72 -8.07
N VAL A 23 13.88 16.80 -7.47
CA VAL A 23 14.36 15.60 -8.16
C VAL A 23 13.27 14.52 -8.01
N PRO A 24 12.82 13.91 -9.11
CA PRO A 24 11.89 12.79 -9.03
C PRO A 24 12.47 11.66 -8.17
N VAL A 25 11.66 11.13 -7.26
CA VAL A 25 12.04 9.91 -6.53
C VAL A 25 12.18 8.78 -7.53
N PRO A 26 13.30 8.01 -7.52
CA PRO A 26 13.46 6.88 -8.41
C PRO A 26 12.28 5.91 -8.28
N SER A 27 11.81 5.40 -9.43
CA SER A 27 10.77 4.37 -9.42
C SER A 27 11.25 3.14 -8.64
N PRO A 28 10.43 2.55 -7.76
CA PRO A 28 10.79 1.33 -7.03
C PRO A 28 10.74 0.07 -7.90
N GLU A 29 11.13 0.18 -9.17
CA GLU A 29 11.14 -0.92 -10.14
C GLU A 29 12.08 -2.07 -9.73
N ASN A 30 13.17 -1.76 -9.03
CA ASN A 30 14.16 -2.74 -8.58
C ASN A 30 13.84 -3.38 -7.21
N ARG A 31 12.69 -3.08 -6.63
CA ARG A 31 12.21 -3.70 -5.39
C ARG A 31 11.38 -4.94 -5.72
N PRO A 32 11.15 -5.83 -4.73
CA PRO A 32 10.24 -6.96 -4.91
C PRO A 32 8.86 -6.53 -5.41
N LEU A 33 8.27 -7.32 -6.31
CA LEU A 33 6.96 -7.03 -6.88
C LEU A 33 5.89 -6.92 -5.78
N ARG A 34 5.18 -5.82 -5.80
CA ARG A 34 3.99 -5.58 -4.99
C ARG A 34 2.88 -5.01 -5.87
N MET A 35 1.87 -5.84 -6.13
CA MET A 35 0.69 -5.42 -6.87
C MET A 35 -0.57 -5.75 -6.05
N PRO A 36 -1.09 -4.80 -5.26
CA PRO A 36 -2.36 -4.97 -4.57
C PRO A 36 -3.51 -5.17 -5.56
N VAL A 37 -4.21 -6.29 -5.46
CA VAL A 37 -5.32 -6.64 -6.34
C VAL A 37 -6.51 -5.71 -6.06
N GLN A 38 -6.87 -4.89 -7.04
CA GLN A 38 -8.04 -4.00 -7.00
C GLN A 38 -9.32 -4.73 -7.36
N GLY A 39 -9.24 -5.69 -8.28
CA GLY A 39 -10.37 -6.47 -8.72
C GLY A 39 -9.98 -7.58 -9.69
N VAL A 40 -10.94 -8.46 -9.92
CA VAL A 40 -10.88 -9.49 -10.97
C VAL A 40 -12.06 -9.26 -11.88
N TYR A 41 -11.78 -8.95 -13.13
CA TYR A 41 -12.78 -8.63 -14.13
C TYR A 41 -13.00 -9.84 -15.03
N LYS A 42 -14.26 -10.16 -15.30
CA LYS A 42 -14.65 -11.19 -16.25
C LYS A 42 -15.39 -10.49 -17.41
N PHE A 43 -14.87 -10.68 -18.60
CA PHE A 43 -15.54 -10.25 -19.81
C PHE A 43 -16.47 -11.36 -20.27
N THR A 44 -17.73 -11.04 -20.57
CA THR A 44 -18.74 -12.01 -21.01
C THR A 44 -19.31 -11.69 -22.38
N GLU A 45 -18.92 -10.57 -22.95
CA GLU A 45 -19.36 -10.17 -24.29
C GLU A 45 -18.52 -10.82 -25.37
N GLY A 46 -19.17 -11.29 -26.45
CA GLY A 46 -18.49 -11.88 -27.60
C GLY A 46 -17.82 -13.24 -27.35
N GLY A 47 -18.16 -13.95 -26.27
CA GLY A 47 -17.56 -15.27 -25.95
C GLY A 47 -16.19 -15.16 -25.27
N ASP A 48 -15.78 -14.00 -24.83
CA ASP A 48 -14.56 -13.81 -24.04
C ASP A 48 -14.78 -14.31 -22.60
N GLU A 49 -14.07 -15.38 -22.21
CA GLU A 49 -14.13 -15.94 -20.86
C GLU A 49 -12.94 -15.54 -19.98
N ARG A 50 -12.07 -14.67 -20.46
CA ARG A 50 -10.87 -14.26 -19.72
C ARG A 50 -11.23 -13.64 -18.38
N ARG A 51 -10.42 -13.96 -17.39
CA ARG A 51 -10.43 -13.30 -16.09
C ARG A 51 -9.15 -12.47 -15.97
N ILE A 52 -9.31 -11.17 -15.89
CA ILE A 52 -8.20 -10.22 -15.76
C ILE A 52 -8.08 -9.82 -14.30
N VAL A 53 -6.96 -10.14 -13.69
CA VAL A 53 -6.57 -9.60 -12.38
C VAL A 53 -5.99 -8.22 -12.62
N ALA A 54 -6.53 -7.21 -11.96
CA ALA A 54 -6.10 -5.83 -12.15
C ALA A 54 -5.73 -5.15 -10.84
N GLY A 55 -4.72 -4.28 -10.93
CA GLY A 55 -4.21 -3.47 -9.84
C GLY A 55 -3.20 -2.45 -10.33
N THR A 56 -2.59 -1.73 -9.41
CA THR A 56 -1.44 -0.86 -9.68
C THR A 56 -0.20 -1.51 -9.13
N LEU A 57 0.89 -1.55 -9.89
CA LEU A 57 2.18 -1.97 -9.38
C LEU A 57 2.71 -0.89 -8.42
N GLU A 58 2.84 -1.21 -7.15
CA GLU A 58 3.43 -0.31 -6.15
C GLU A 58 4.96 -0.44 -6.15
N ALA A 59 5.49 -1.62 -6.51
CA ALA A 59 6.92 -1.88 -6.62
C ALA A 59 7.18 -3.03 -7.60
N GLY A 60 8.41 -3.13 -8.09
CA GLY A 60 8.89 -4.20 -8.95
C GLY A 60 8.44 -4.08 -10.39
N SER A 61 8.49 -5.20 -11.09
CA SER A 61 8.02 -5.33 -12.47
C SER A 61 7.31 -6.67 -12.71
N LEU A 62 6.45 -6.73 -13.72
CA LEU A 62 5.66 -7.92 -14.05
C LEU A 62 5.71 -8.19 -15.55
N ARG A 63 5.94 -9.46 -15.93
CA ARG A 63 5.99 -9.93 -17.32
C ARG A 63 5.10 -11.15 -17.55
N ALA A 64 4.74 -11.40 -18.78
CA ALA A 64 4.16 -12.70 -19.16
C ALA A 64 5.17 -13.82 -18.90
N GLY A 65 4.71 -14.95 -18.34
CA GLY A 65 5.53 -16.08 -17.93
C GLY A 65 6.03 -16.02 -16.48
N ASP A 66 5.86 -14.91 -15.78
CA ASP A 66 6.26 -14.79 -14.38
C ASP A 66 5.39 -15.70 -13.47
N LYS A 67 6.06 -16.36 -12.52
CA LYS A 67 5.39 -17.15 -11.48
C LYS A 67 5.05 -16.24 -10.32
N ILE A 68 3.78 -16.16 -9.97
CA ILE A 68 3.25 -15.28 -8.94
C ILE A 68 2.59 -16.04 -7.80
N VAL A 69 2.65 -15.45 -6.63
CA VAL A 69 1.97 -15.89 -5.41
C VAL A 69 1.08 -14.77 -4.91
N PHE A 70 -0.16 -15.07 -4.57
CA PHE A 70 -1.09 -14.12 -3.95
C PHE A 70 -1.07 -14.27 -2.44
N TYR A 71 -0.82 -13.17 -1.74
CA TYR A 71 -0.85 -13.13 -0.28
C TYR A 71 -2.09 -12.37 0.23
N PRO A 72 -2.73 -12.83 1.33
CA PRO A 72 -2.30 -13.87 2.27
C PRO A 72 -2.69 -15.30 1.88
N SER A 73 -3.37 -15.54 0.76
CA SER A 73 -3.93 -16.89 0.44
C SER A 73 -2.88 -17.96 0.09
N GLY A 74 -1.68 -17.55 -0.32
CA GLY A 74 -0.61 -18.45 -0.74
C GLY A 74 -0.86 -19.14 -2.10
N LYS A 75 -1.89 -18.71 -2.85
CA LYS A 75 -2.22 -19.28 -4.16
C LYS A 75 -1.19 -18.92 -5.19
N LYS A 76 -0.80 -19.87 -6.02
CA LYS A 76 0.24 -19.73 -7.03
C LYS A 76 -0.34 -19.90 -8.42
N THR A 77 0.19 -19.17 -9.38
CA THR A 77 -0.11 -19.31 -10.80
C THR A 77 1.02 -18.69 -11.64
N THR A 78 0.88 -18.77 -12.96
CA THR A 78 1.78 -18.11 -13.91
C THR A 78 0.99 -17.04 -14.67
N VAL A 79 1.62 -15.90 -14.93
CA VAL A 79 1.06 -14.85 -15.80
C VAL A 79 0.98 -15.37 -17.22
N ALA A 80 -0.23 -15.48 -17.76
CA ALA A 80 -0.43 -15.95 -19.14
C ALA A 80 -0.23 -14.84 -20.16
N SER A 81 -0.82 -13.67 -19.91
CA SER A 81 -0.71 -12.48 -20.75
C SER A 81 -0.81 -11.20 -19.93
N LEU A 82 -0.22 -10.12 -20.44
CA LEU A 82 -0.43 -8.78 -19.94
C LEU A 82 -1.59 -8.13 -20.70
N GLU A 83 -2.44 -7.42 -19.98
CA GLU A 83 -3.66 -6.83 -20.54
C GLU A 83 -3.70 -5.33 -20.26
N VAL A 84 -3.94 -4.55 -21.30
CA VAL A 84 -4.13 -3.10 -21.23
C VAL A 84 -5.41 -2.72 -21.93
N PHE A 85 -6.03 -1.63 -21.49
CA PHE A 85 -7.24 -1.13 -22.14
C PHE A 85 -6.88 -0.10 -23.23
N SER A 86 -7.30 -0.36 -24.46
CA SER A 86 -7.16 0.55 -25.61
C SER A 86 -5.72 1.04 -25.91
N ALA A 87 -4.71 0.23 -25.57
CA ALA A 87 -3.31 0.53 -25.84
C ALA A 87 -2.55 -0.74 -26.26
N PRO A 88 -1.38 -0.62 -26.93
CA PRO A 88 -0.52 -1.76 -27.21
C PRO A 88 -0.08 -2.43 -25.91
N THR A 89 -0.06 -3.76 -25.89
CA THR A 89 0.43 -4.53 -24.75
C THR A 89 1.92 -4.29 -24.56
N PRO A 90 2.39 -3.83 -23.37
CA PRO A 90 3.80 -3.63 -23.10
C PRO A 90 4.52 -4.98 -22.93
N GLU A 91 5.85 -4.98 -23.06
CA GLU A 91 6.67 -6.17 -22.76
C GLU A 91 6.68 -6.47 -21.24
N LYS A 92 6.58 -5.43 -20.42
CA LYS A 92 6.49 -5.52 -18.96
C LYS A 92 5.69 -4.35 -18.41
N PHE A 93 5.08 -4.54 -17.26
CA PHE A 93 4.65 -3.46 -16.37
C PHE A 93 5.75 -3.14 -15.36
N ILE A 94 5.85 -1.89 -14.95
CA ILE A 94 6.77 -1.41 -13.92
C ILE A 94 6.01 -0.69 -12.80
N ALA A 95 6.69 -0.42 -11.70
CA ALA A 95 6.11 0.32 -10.58
C ALA A 95 5.51 1.66 -11.05
N GLY A 96 4.27 1.91 -10.65
CA GLY A 96 3.44 3.05 -11.07
C GLY A 96 2.41 2.71 -12.16
N ASP A 97 2.58 1.62 -12.90
CA ASP A 97 1.65 1.23 -13.96
C ASP A 97 0.34 0.66 -13.41
N ALA A 98 -0.76 0.99 -14.09
CA ALA A 98 -2.01 0.27 -13.96
C ALA A 98 -1.92 -1.02 -14.77
N ALA A 99 -1.85 -2.15 -14.10
CA ALA A 99 -1.59 -3.44 -14.71
C ALA A 99 -2.83 -4.34 -14.70
N GLY A 100 -3.03 -5.05 -15.80
CA GLY A 100 -3.95 -6.15 -15.92
C GLY A 100 -3.22 -7.39 -16.43
N PHE A 101 -3.58 -8.56 -15.94
CA PHE A 101 -3.02 -9.81 -16.48
C PHE A 101 -4.00 -10.97 -16.36
N THR A 102 -3.83 -11.94 -17.25
CA THR A 102 -4.52 -13.23 -17.16
C THR A 102 -3.61 -14.29 -16.54
N MET A 103 -4.20 -15.36 -16.08
CA MET A 103 -3.51 -16.46 -15.39
C MET A 103 -3.62 -17.74 -16.22
N THR A 104 -2.58 -18.57 -16.18
CA THR A 104 -2.59 -19.89 -16.84
C THR A 104 -3.62 -20.84 -16.21
N GLU A 105 -3.85 -20.70 -14.91
CA GLU A 105 -4.82 -21.48 -14.16
C GLU A 105 -5.89 -20.57 -13.58
N GLN A 106 -7.16 -20.98 -13.69
CA GLN A 106 -8.27 -20.19 -13.13
C GLN A 106 -8.38 -20.41 -11.63
N ILE A 107 -7.56 -19.68 -10.86
CA ILE A 107 -7.65 -19.63 -9.41
C ILE A 107 -8.54 -18.47 -8.95
N PHE A 108 -9.15 -18.65 -7.79
CA PHE A 108 -10.01 -17.61 -7.21
C PHE A 108 -9.17 -16.61 -6.41
N VAL A 109 -8.99 -15.41 -6.95
CA VAL A 109 -8.28 -14.28 -6.34
C VAL A 109 -9.31 -13.24 -5.89
N ARG A 110 -9.03 -12.54 -4.79
CA ARG A 110 -9.91 -11.52 -4.22
C ARG A 110 -9.22 -10.17 -4.13
N ARG A 111 -10.04 -9.12 -4.20
CA ARG A 111 -9.58 -7.78 -3.81
C ARG A 111 -8.99 -7.79 -2.40
N GLY A 112 -7.84 -7.13 -2.24
CA GLY A 112 -7.11 -7.06 -0.98
C GLY A 112 -6.00 -8.09 -0.83
N GLU A 113 -5.85 -9.02 -1.78
CA GLU A 113 -4.64 -9.83 -1.90
C GLU A 113 -3.54 -9.02 -2.60
N ILE A 114 -2.29 -9.38 -2.37
CA ILE A 114 -1.13 -8.79 -3.04
C ILE A 114 -0.50 -9.85 -3.92
N ALA A 115 -0.35 -9.57 -5.22
CA ALA A 115 0.43 -10.40 -6.13
C ALA A 115 1.92 -10.06 -5.98
N CYS A 116 2.74 -11.09 -5.80
CA CYS A 116 4.19 -11.01 -5.65
C CYS A 116 4.85 -12.06 -6.55
N LEU A 117 6.11 -11.86 -6.97
CA LEU A 117 6.86 -12.90 -7.65
C LEU A 117 7.22 -14.02 -6.66
N GLU A 118 7.12 -15.28 -7.12
CA GLU A 118 7.45 -16.44 -6.29
C GLU A 118 8.94 -16.48 -5.90
N SER A 119 9.81 -15.90 -6.73
CA SER A 119 11.27 -15.88 -6.54
C SER A 119 11.77 -14.75 -5.65
N GLU A 120 10.89 -13.83 -5.23
CA GLU A 120 11.24 -12.65 -4.46
C GLU A 120 10.80 -12.75 -3.01
N GLU A 121 11.25 -11.80 -2.20
CA GLU A 121 10.88 -11.71 -0.79
C GLU A 121 9.37 -11.54 -0.63
N ALA A 122 8.77 -12.42 0.19
CA ALA A 122 7.35 -12.38 0.49
C ALA A 122 7.01 -11.24 1.47
N PRO A 123 5.83 -10.63 1.35
CA PRO A 123 5.34 -9.70 2.36
C PRO A 123 5.05 -10.44 3.68
N PHE A 124 5.04 -9.72 4.79
CA PHE A 124 4.55 -10.27 6.05
C PHE A 124 3.06 -10.59 5.96
N VAL A 125 2.66 -11.66 6.61
CA VAL A 125 1.25 -12.04 6.73
C VAL A 125 0.92 -12.23 8.20
N GLY A 126 -0.05 -11.48 8.69
CA GLY A 126 -0.41 -11.54 10.10
C GLY A 126 -1.80 -11.03 10.42
N VAL A 127 -2.23 -11.33 11.65
CA VAL A 127 -3.47 -10.83 12.26
C VAL A 127 -3.20 -9.87 13.41
N ARG A 128 -1.93 -9.64 13.74
CA ARG A 128 -1.52 -8.80 14.86
C ARG A 128 -0.38 -7.90 14.42
N LEU A 129 -0.58 -6.59 14.55
CA LEU A 129 0.33 -5.57 14.06
C LEU A 129 0.73 -4.65 15.20
N ARG A 130 2.02 -4.30 15.26
CA ARG A 130 2.51 -3.14 16.01
C ARG A 130 2.56 -1.96 15.04
N ALA A 131 1.93 -0.85 15.39
CA ALA A 131 1.82 0.29 14.51
C ALA A 131 1.95 1.61 15.27
N ASN A 132 2.54 2.61 14.62
CA ASN A 132 2.43 3.99 15.03
C ASN A 132 1.20 4.61 14.36
N VAL A 133 0.31 5.17 15.16
CA VAL A 133 -0.95 5.74 14.70
C VAL A 133 -1.02 7.21 15.07
N PHE A 134 -1.26 8.08 14.09
CA PHE A 134 -1.66 9.45 14.32
C PHE A 134 -3.18 9.53 14.29
N TRP A 135 -3.80 9.83 15.43
CA TRP A 135 -5.25 9.73 15.55
C TRP A 135 -5.95 11.04 15.16
N LEU A 136 -6.75 10.99 14.11
CA LEU A 136 -7.52 12.14 13.60
C LEU A 136 -9.02 12.05 13.90
N GLY A 137 -9.46 10.95 14.53
CA GLY A 137 -10.87 10.71 14.84
C GLY A 137 -11.44 11.75 15.82
N LYS A 138 -12.74 12.07 15.68
CA LYS A 138 -13.42 12.98 16.62
C LYS A 138 -13.55 12.37 18.02
N GLU A 139 -13.78 11.06 18.08
CA GLU A 139 -13.84 10.30 19.33
C GLU A 139 -12.50 9.63 19.60
N PRO A 140 -12.11 9.47 20.87
CA PRO A 140 -10.87 8.81 21.22
C PRO A 140 -10.76 7.38 20.66
N LEU A 141 -9.55 6.99 20.29
CA LEU A 141 -9.21 5.61 19.94
C LEU A 141 -9.15 4.78 21.24
N ARG A 142 -10.01 3.78 21.35
CA ARG A 142 -10.20 3.00 22.59
C ARG A 142 -10.09 1.50 22.35
N PRO A 143 -9.53 0.72 23.29
CA PRO A 143 -9.61 -0.72 23.29
C PRO A 143 -11.08 -1.22 23.23
N GLY A 144 -11.28 -2.38 22.61
CA GLY A 144 -12.59 -3.03 22.50
C GLY A 144 -13.52 -2.46 21.43
N LYS A 145 -13.29 -1.24 20.91
CA LYS A 145 -14.04 -0.68 19.78
C LYS A 145 -13.55 -1.31 18.47
N ARG A 146 -14.49 -1.45 17.51
CA ARG A 146 -14.18 -1.92 16.15
C ARG A 146 -13.79 -0.75 15.26
N TYR A 147 -12.77 -0.96 14.47
CA TYR A 147 -12.25 -0.04 13.47
C TYR A 147 -12.07 -0.76 12.14
N PHE A 148 -11.79 -0.03 11.09
CA PHE A 148 -11.36 -0.59 9.82
C PHE A 148 -9.87 -0.30 9.61
N PHE A 149 -9.10 -1.35 9.43
CA PHE A 149 -7.74 -1.27 8.92
C PHE A 149 -7.79 -1.35 7.39
N LYS A 150 -7.10 -0.41 6.73
CA LYS A 150 -6.94 -0.38 5.28
C LYS A 150 -5.45 -0.37 4.95
N CYS A 151 -5.03 -1.28 4.09
CA CYS A 151 -3.66 -1.38 3.59
C CYS A 151 -3.72 -1.76 2.10
N GLY A 152 -3.20 -0.91 1.22
CA GLY A 152 -3.41 -1.04 -0.21
C GLY A 152 -4.90 -1.19 -0.54
N THR A 153 -5.27 -2.28 -1.18
CA THR A 153 -6.65 -2.60 -1.54
C THR A 153 -7.41 -3.40 -0.47
N ALA A 154 -6.70 -3.88 0.56
CA ALA A 154 -7.31 -4.62 1.66
C ALA A 154 -8.11 -3.70 2.58
N LYS A 155 -9.27 -4.17 3.04
CA LYS A 155 -10.08 -3.58 4.10
C LYS A 155 -10.53 -4.68 5.03
N VAL A 156 -10.10 -4.62 6.30
CA VAL A 156 -10.42 -5.63 7.32
C VAL A 156 -10.90 -4.96 8.60
N GLU A 157 -11.72 -5.65 9.38
CA GLU A 157 -12.03 -5.19 10.73
C GLU A 157 -10.80 -5.34 11.61
N ALA A 158 -10.59 -4.34 12.45
CA ALA A 158 -9.49 -4.29 13.40
C ALA A 158 -9.99 -3.88 14.79
N ARG A 159 -9.32 -4.36 15.81
CA ARG A 159 -9.54 -3.94 17.20
C ARG A 159 -8.23 -3.46 17.78
N LEU A 160 -8.30 -2.39 18.55
CA LEU A 160 -7.18 -1.97 19.38
C LEU A 160 -7.03 -2.99 20.51
N GLU A 161 -5.92 -3.73 20.51
CA GLU A 161 -5.61 -4.72 21.54
C GLU A 161 -4.98 -4.04 22.75
N SER A 162 -3.97 -3.18 22.52
CA SER A 162 -3.32 -2.40 23.57
C SER A 162 -2.71 -1.11 23.03
N ILE A 163 -2.56 -0.13 23.89
CA ILE A 163 -1.77 1.08 23.70
C ILE A 163 -0.47 0.87 24.43
N LEU A 164 0.67 0.97 23.73
CA LEU A 164 1.99 0.80 24.31
C LEU A 164 2.54 2.12 24.82
N ARG A 165 2.30 3.19 24.07
CA ARG A 165 2.75 4.54 24.39
C ARG A 165 1.90 5.57 23.65
N VAL A 166 1.60 6.68 24.28
CA VAL A 166 1.00 7.87 23.65
C VAL A 166 1.99 9.03 23.73
N VAL A 167 2.14 9.75 22.65
CA VAL A 167 2.95 10.97 22.57
C VAL A 167 2.01 12.10 22.18
N ASP A 168 1.95 13.14 22.97
CA ASP A 168 1.28 14.38 22.58
C ASP A 168 2.09 15.08 21.49
N ALA A 169 1.46 15.34 20.34
CA ALA A 169 2.12 15.96 19.22
C ALA A 169 2.56 17.41 19.48
N SER A 170 1.97 18.06 20.49
CA SER A 170 2.27 19.44 20.86
C SER A 170 3.41 19.55 21.87
N GLU A 171 3.48 18.63 22.82
CA GLU A 171 4.42 18.70 23.96
C GLU A 171 5.52 17.64 23.85
N LEU A 172 5.38 16.63 22.97
CA LEU A 172 6.29 15.50 22.77
C LEU A 172 6.50 14.63 24.03
N ASP A 173 5.66 14.79 25.03
CA ASP A 173 5.71 14.00 26.26
C ASP A 173 5.09 12.62 26.06
N SER A 174 5.72 11.61 26.67
CA SER A 174 5.23 10.24 26.65
C SER A 174 4.31 9.98 27.84
N LEU A 175 3.06 9.62 27.54
CA LEU A 175 2.01 9.41 28.53
C LEU A 175 1.53 7.95 28.52
N GLU A 176 1.35 7.37 29.70
CA GLU A 176 0.61 6.12 29.86
C GLU A 176 -0.89 6.44 29.92
N ARG A 177 -1.61 6.11 28.86
CA ARG A 177 -3.06 6.35 28.76
C ARG A 177 -3.80 5.12 28.28
N SER A 178 -5.06 5.00 28.68
CA SER A 178 -5.97 3.95 28.24
C SER A 178 -6.68 4.25 26.93
N GLU A 179 -6.54 5.48 26.41
CA GLU A 179 -7.12 5.94 25.14
C GLU A 179 -6.22 6.97 24.47
N VAL A 180 -6.36 7.13 23.15
CA VAL A 180 -5.62 8.10 22.34
C VAL A 180 -6.59 9.18 21.90
N GLN A 181 -6.28 10.44 22.23
CA GLN A 181 -7.09 11.60 21.87
C GLN A 181 -6.80 12.05 20.43
N LYS A 182 -7.65 12.94 19.93
CA LYS A 182 -7.44 13.54 18.61
C LYS A 182 -6.11 14.32 18.57
N ASN A 183 -5.36 14.15 17.48
CA ASN A 183 -4.04 14.74 17.20
C ASN A 183 -2.89 14.16 18.04
N GLU A 184 -3.12 13.12 18.81
CA GLU A 184 -2.04 12.39 19.46
C GLU A 184 -1.46 11.30 18.55
N VAL A 185 -0.19 11.00 18.77
CA VAL A 185 0.53 9.87 18.17
C VAL A 185 0.61 8.76 19.19
N ALA A 186 0.29 7.55 18.80
CA ALA A 186 0.37 6.41 19.69
C ALA A 186 1.02 5.21 19.03
N GLU A 187 1.80 4.49 19.80
CA GLU A 187 2.26 3.16 19.47
C GLU A 187 1.28 2.15 20.02
N VAL A 188 0.72 1.33 19.14
CA VAL A 188 -0.40 0.45 19.47
C VAL A 188 -0.20 -0.97 18.93
N ILE A 189 -0.88 -1.92 19.55
CA ILE A 189 -1.10 -3.25 19.00
C ILE A 189 -2.53 -3.31 18.43
N LEU A 190 -2.61 -3.62 17.16
CA LEU A 190 -3.88 -3.87 16.46
C LEU A 190 -4.05 -5.36 16.21
N ARG A 191 -5.25 -5.86 16.42
CA ARG A 191 -5.68 -7.21 16.07
C ARG A 191 -6.67 -7.15 14.92
N LEU A 192 -6.34 -7.83 13.82
CA LEU A 192 -7.18 -7.93 12.62
C LEU A 192 -8.06 -9.18 12.70
N ASP A 193 -9.25 -9.13 12.13
CA ASP A 193 -10.20 -10.26 12.12
C ASP A 193 -9.77 -11.36 11.13
N ARG A 194 -8.87 -11.05 10.19
CA ARG A 194 -8.31 -12.03 9.24
C ARG A 194 -6.87 -11.69 8.87
N PRO A 195 -6.09 -12.69 8.44
CA PRO A 195 -4.74 -12.45 7.95
C PRO A 195 -4.73 -11.42 6.82
N THR A 196 -3.77 -10.51 6.89
CA THR A 196 -3.55 -9.45 5.89
C THR A 196 -2.07 -9.44 5.55
N ALA A 197 -1.76 -9.25 4.27
CA ALA A 197 -0.40 -9.08 3.81
C ALA A 197 -0.01 -7.60 3.87
N PHE A 198 1.22 -7.32 4.29
CA PHE A 198 1.77 -5.97 4.40
C PHE A 198 3.30 -6.02 4.42
N ASP A 199 3.94 -4.93 4.06
CA ASP A 199 5.38 -4.71 4.28
C ASP A 199 5.57 -3.82 5.51
N THR A 200 6.70 -3.94 6.21
CA THR A 200 7.03 -3.09 7.35
C THR A 200 7.57 -1.75 6.87
N ALA A 201 7.52 -0.72 7.73
CA ALA A 201 8.07 0.60 7.42
C ALA A 201 9.57 0.53 7.10
N ASP A 202 10.31 -0.37 7.76
CA ASP A 202 11.75 -0.54 7.59
C ASP A 202 12.12 -1.18 6.24
N SER A 203 11.21 -1.97 5.65
CA SER A 203 11.42 -2.58 4.32
C SER A 203 11.17 -1.59 3.17
N GLY A 204 10.67 -0.40 3.45
CA GLY A 204 10.27 0.62 2.48
C GLY A 204 11.07 1.94 2.50
N CYS A 205 11.92 2.16 3.49
CA CYS A 205 12.55 3.48 3.75
C CYS A 205 14.07 3.49 3.57
N ASP A 206 14.60 2.90 2.51
CA ASP A 206 15.96 3.16 2.06
C ASP A 206 15.90 4.12 0.88
N GLY A 207 16.03 5.43 1.18
CA GLY A 207 16.10 6.46 0.16
C GLY A 207 16.16 7.84 0.77
#